data_b27cdab51d48f496c4bd6957d13bb78d
#
_entry.id   b27cdab51d48f496c4bd6957d13bb78d
#
_cell.length_a   1.000
_cell.length_b   1.000
_cell.length_c   1.000
_cell.angle_alpha   90.00
_cell.angle_beta   90.00
_cell.angle_gamma   90.00
#
_symmetry.space_group_name_H-M   'P 1'
#
loop_
_entity.id
_entity.type
_entity.pdbx_description
1 polymer ?
#
loop_
_entity_poly.entity_id
_entity_poly.type
_entity_poly.pdbx_seq_one_letter_code
_entity_poly.pdbx_strand_id
1 'polypeptide(L)'
;TPSCGAAARSWTHRKASRFICCWAPLSSIEQAIELNGAQQQMNRDAFLWGRRTVVDPDAVGRMLSTLQASQRASLSPAVIENLDEAIAWRKRFLVDYQNGAYARQYADFVEHVRSVERSSFPGRSDLTRAVAKYCFKLMAIKDEYEVARLYTETGFLQRVERQFEGDFKLVFNLAPPILSQRDSVTGEPRKREFGQWILPAFRLLAGLRFLRGTAFDVFGRTQERRMERALIAQYKSNIEQALAVIAGTRDAGHYEAAVKLAELPESIRGYGHVRARSVEAARQQEKPLLEALQRRVIALKKAA
;
A
#
# COMPACT_ATOMS: atom_id res chain seq x y z
N THR A 1 41.00 -25.06 -18.81
CA THR A 1 39.57 -24.72 -18.73
C THR A 1 39.07 -24.98 -17.29
N PRO A 2 38.88 -23.94 -16.46
CA PRO A 2 38.26 -24.15 -15.14
C PRO A 2 36.77 -24.25 -15.30
N SER A 3 36.20 -25.27 -14.66
CA SER A 3 34.80 -25.63 -14.67
C SER A 3 33.91 -24.51 -14.09
N CYS A 4 32.95 -24.07 -14.88
CA CYS A 4 31.97 -23.01 -14.58
C CYS A 4 30.78 -23.46 -13.72
N GLY A 5 30.99 -24.40 -12.81
CA GLY A 5 29.87 -25.11 -12.13
C GLY A 5 29.51 -24.68 -10.71
N ALA A 6 30.30 -23.84 -10.02
CA ALA A 6 30.12 -23.63 -8.58
C ALA A 6 29.73 -22.20 -8.15
N ALA A 7 29.76 -21.20 -9.05
CA ALA A 7 29.56 -19.80 -8.69
C ALA A 7 28.12 -19.26 -8.91
N ALA A 8 27.18 -20.06 -9.42
CA ALA A 8 25.88 -19.60 -9.89
C ALA A 8 24.77 -19.50 -8.81
N ARG A 9 25.04 -19.83 -7.56
CA ARG A 9 23.98 -19.96 -6.54
C ARG A 9 23.82 -18.80 -5.55
N SER A 10 24.51 -17.68 -5.72
CA SER A 10 24.39 -16.53 -4.78
C SER A 10 24.22 -15.14 -5.46
N TRP A 11 23.81 -15.09 -6.72
CA TRP A 11 23.71 -13.84 -7.46
C TRP A 11 22.28 -13.32 -7.42
N THR A 12 22.06 -12.14 -6.82
CA THR A 12 20.80 -11.40 -6.93
C THR A 12 20.57 -10.97 -8.39
N HIS A 13 19.33 -10.97 -8.86
CA HIS A 13 18.92 -10.63 -10.24
C HIS A 13 19.59 -9.37 -10.84
N ARG A 14 19.94 -8.41 -10.00
CA ARG A 14 20.59 -7.15 -10.40
C ARG A 14 22.05 -7.30 -10.86
N LYS A 15 22.77 -8.28 -10.32
CA LYS A 15 24.17 -8.53 -10.70
C LYS A 15 24.28 -9.40 -11.95
N ALA A 16 23.37 -10.35 -12.13
CA ALA A 16 23.34 -11.21 -13.33
C ALA A 16 23.12 -10.40 -14.62
N SER A 17 22.20 -9.42 -14.60
CA SER A 17 21.94 -8.56 -15.76
C SER A 17 23.17 -7.77 -16.22
N ARG A 18 23.98 -7.29 -15.27
CA ARG A 18 25.20 -6.52 -15.58
C ARG A 18 26.30 -7.37 -16.20
N PHE A 19 26.42 -8.63 -15.78
CA PHE A 19 27.46 -9.55 -16.28
C PHE A 19 27.13 -10.08 -17.69
N ILE A 20 25.87 -10.37 -17.97
CA ILE A 20 25.41 -10.85 -19.29
C ILE A 20 25.61 -9.77 -20.34
N CYS A 21 25.37 -8.49 -20.03
CA CYS A 21 25.56 -7.38 -20.97
C CYS A 21 27.03 -7.15 -21.40
N CYS A 22 27.99 -7.61 -20.61
CA CYS A 22 29.43 -7.44 -20.96
C CYS A 22 29.96 -8.52 -21.90
N TRP A 23 29.30 -9.66 -22.05
CA TRP A 23 29.83 -10.82 -22.79
C TRP A 23 28.96 -11.31 -23.96
N ALA A 24 27.69 -10.94 -23.99
CA ALA A 24 26.80 -11.35 -25.06
C ALA A 24 26.61 -10.24 -26.11
N PRO A 25 26.69 -10.54 -27.41
CA PRO A 25 26.35 -9.60 -28.47
C PRO A 25 24.91 -9.10 -28.31
N LEU A 26 24.67 -7.84 -28.71
CA LEU A 26 23.33 -7.24 -28.65
C LEU A 26 22.26 -8.11 -29.31
N SER A 27 22.57 -8.64 -30.49
CA SER A 27 21.68 -9.53 -31.25
C SER A 27 21.28 -10.78 -30.48
N SER A 28 22.20 -11.34 -29.69
CA SER A 28 21.90 -12.54 -28.89
C SER A 28 20.94 -12.24 -27.74
N ILE A 29 21.03 -11.05 -27.16
CA ILE A 29 20.13 -10.62 -26.09
C ILE A 29 18.73 -10.33 -26.66
N GLU A 30 18.64 -9.64 -27.80
CA GLU A 30 17.39 -9.37 -28.50
C GLU A 30 16.71 -10.66 -28.95
N GLN A 31 17.47 -11.60 -29.49
CA GLN A 31 16.96 -12.92 -29.85
C GLN A 31 16.46 -13.71 -28.62
N ALA A 32 17.15 -13.62 -27.49
CA ALA A 32 16.70 -14.26 -26.26
C ALA A 32 15.38 -13.65 -25.75
N ILE A 33 15.19 -12.33 -25.89
CA ILE A 33 13.92 -11.66 -25.57
C ILE A 33 12.80 -12.15 -26.49
N GLU A 34 13.07 -12.31 -27.78
CA GLU A 34 12.11 -12.87 -28.75
C GLU A 34 11.71 -14.31 -28.42
N LEU A 35 12.70 -15.16 -28.14
CA LEU A 35 12.48 -16.56 -27.81
C LEU A 35 11.71 -16.77 -26.52
N ASN A 36 11.87 -15.86 -25.55
CA ASN A 36 11.11 -15.92 -24.29
C ASN A 36 9.61 -15.68 -24.49
N GLY A 37 9.18 -15.03 -25.56
CA GLY A 37 7.78 -14.86 -25.95
C GLY A 37 6.94 -13.94 -25.05
N ALA A 38 7.35 -13.72 -23.81
CA ALA A 38 6.59 -12.95 -22.85
C ALA A 38 6.95 -11.46 -22.92
N GLN A 39 5.95 -10.59 -23.16
CA GLN A 39 6.09 -9.12 -23.14
C GLN A 39 7.32 -8.58 -23.90
N GLN A 40 7.56 -9.11 -25.09
CA GLN A 40 8.77 -8.88 -25.89
C GLN A 40 9.10 -7.41 -26.05
N GLN A 41 8.13 -6.58 -26.41
CA GLN A 41 8.35 -5.14 -26.61
C GLN A 41 8.78 -4.44 -25.31
N MET A 42 8.11 -4.72 -24.20
CA MET A 42 8.45 -4.13 -22.91
C MET A 42 9.87 -4.54 -22.46
N ASN A 43 10.25 -5.79 -22.68
CA ASN A 43 11.59 -6.29 -22.35
C ASN A 43 12.67 -5.66 -23.24
N ARG A 44 12.40 -5.46 -24.53
CA ARG A 44 13.29 -4.72 -25.45
C ARG A 44 13.47 -3.27 -25.00
N ASP A 45 12.37 -2.59 -24.66
CA ASP A 45 12.42 -1.20 -24.21
C ASP A 45 13.17 -1.08 -22.89
N ALA A 46 12.94 -1.97 -21.94
CA ALA A 46 13.67 -2.01 -20.67
C ALA A 46 15.18 -2.24 -20.88
N PHE A 47 15.54 -3.11 -21.81
CA PHE A 47 16.94 -3.36 -22.17
C PHE A 47 17.59 -2.15 -22.84
N LEU A 48 16.89 -1.50 -23.77
CA LEU A 48 17.34 -0.26 -24.43
C LEU A 48 17.57 0.86 -23.43
N TRP A 49 16.63 1.07 -22.50
CA TRP A 49 16.76 2.07 -21.43
C TRP A 49 17.91 1.76 -20.48
N GLY A 50 18.11 0.48 -20.13
CA GLY A 50 19.27 0.04 -19.34
C GLY A 50 20.60 0.39 -20.03
N ARG A 51 20.70 0.22 -21.34
CA ARG A 51 21.88 0.62 -22.13
C ARG A 51 22.08 2.14 -22.16
N ARG A 52 21.00 2.90 -22.39
CA ARG A 52 21.06 4.38 -22.37
C ARG A 52 21.54 4.91 -21.04
N THR A 53 21.14 4.30 -19.92
CA THR A 53 21.59 4.69 -18.58
C THR A 53 23.12 4.57 -18.41
N VAL A 54 23.76 3.64 -19.13
CA VAL A 54 25.22 3.47 -19.10
C VAL A 54 25.92 4.47 -19.99
N VAL A 55 25.35 4.79 -21.17
CA VAL A 55 25.95 5.66 -22.18
C VAL A 55 25.76 7.15 -21.86
N ASP A 56 24.57 7.52 -21.42
CA ASP A 56 24.20 8.91 -21.08
C ASP A 56 23.28 8.91 -19.84
N PRO A 57 23.88 8.77 -18.65
CA PRO A 57 23.12 8.76 -17.40
C PRO A 57 22.41 10.09 -17.13
N ASP A 58 22.96 11.21 -17.60
CA ASP A 58 22.41 12.54 -17.37
C ASP A 58 21.13 12.77 -18.20
N ALA A 59 21.11 12.33 -19.47
CA ALA A 59 19.90 12.41 -20.29
C ALA A 59 18.77 11.54 -19.71
N VAL A 60 19.08 10.34 -19.23
CA VAL A 60 18.11 9.47 -18.56
C VAL A 60 17.66 10.09 -17.25
N GLY A 61 18.57 10.69 -16.47
CA GLY A 61 18.25 11.41 -15.24
C GLY A 61 17.29 12.59 -15.47
N ARG A 62 17.54 13.41 -16.49
CA ARG A 62 16.63 14.52 -16.89
C ARG A 62 15.24 14.00 -17.29
N MET A 63 15.19 12.95 -18.08
CA MET A 63 13.91 12.38 -18.50
C MET A 63 13.15 11.78 -17.32
N LEU A 64 13.81 11.05 -16.42
CA LEU A 64 13.21 10.51 -15.20
C LEU A 64 12.71 11.63 -14.27
N SER A 65 13.47 12.73 -14.12
CA SER A 65 13.04 13.87 -13.31
C SER A 65 11.79 14.57 -13.91
N THR A 66 11.68 14.65 -15.23
CA THR A 66 10.50 15.19 -15.93
C THR A 66 9.29 14.27 -15.75
N LEU A 67 9.48 12.95 -15.89
CA LEU A 67 8.43 11.95 -15.64
C LEU A 67 8.02 11.93 -14.16
N GLN A 68 8.98 12.04 -13.24
CA GLN A 68 8.71 12.13 -11.82
C GLN A 68 7.99 13.43 -11.45
N ALA A 69 8.30 14.55 -12.09
CA ALA A 69 7.59 15.81 -11.89
C ALA A 69 6.12 15.72 -12.35
N SER A 70 5.87 15.09 -13.49
CA SER A 70 4.51 14.84 -13.98
C SER A 70 3.76 13.79 -13.15
N GLN A 71 4.47 12.78 -12.64
CA GLN A 71 3.91 11.80 -11.69
C GLN A 71 3.72 12.38 -10.28
N ARG A 72 4.56 13.30 -9.81
CA ARG A 72 4.40 13.99 -8.52
C ARG A 72 3.07 14.72 -8.43
N ALA A 73 2.54 15.24 -9.51
CA ALA A 73 1.20 15.83 -9.56
C ALA A 73 0.07 14.79 -9.34
N SER A 74 0.35 13.50 -9.53
CA SER A 74 -0.58 12.37 -9.33
C SER A 74 -0.14 11.39 -8.23
N LEU A 75 0.93 11.72 -7.48
CA LEU A 75 1.57 10.79 -6.55
C LEU A 75 0.77 10.58 -5.26
N SER A 76 0.74 9.33 -4.89
CA SER A 76 0.44 8.76 -3.59
C SER A 76 1.18 9.50 -2.45
N PRO A 77 0.59 9.66 -1.26
CA PRO A 77 1.14 10.41 -0.13
C PRO A 77 2.49 9.91 0.42
N ALA A 78 3.03 8.84 -0.14
CA ALA A 78 4.35 8.33 0.24
C ALA A 78 5.52 9.29 -0.03
N VAL A 79 5.30 10.35 -0.82
CA VAL A 79 6.32 11.33 -1.24
C VAL A 79 6.12 12.70 -0.60
N ILE A 80 5.06 12.90 0.20
CA ILE A 80 4.84 14.15 0.91
C ILE A 80 5.73 14.15 2.15
N GLU A 81 6.81 14.92 2.12
CA GLU A 81 7.79 15.02 3.23
C GLU A 81 7.19 15.78 4.43
N ASN A 82 6.34 16.77 4.16
CA ASN A 82 5.68 17.55 5.20
C ASN A 82 4.51 16.75 5.82
N LEU A 83 4.59 16.52 7.13
CA LEU A 83 3.59 15.76 7.88
C LEU A 83 2.18 16.38 7.80
N ASP A 84 2.09 17.72 7.90
CA ASP A 84 0.80 18.42 7.89
C ASP A 84 0.13 18.35 6.52
N GLU A 85 0.91 18.50 5.45
CA GLU A 85 0.42 18.31 4.09
C GLU A 85 -0.04 16.86 3.85
N ALA A 86 0.72 15.88 4.36
CA ALA A 86 0.37 14.48 4.26
C ALA A 86 -0.95 14.16 4.99
N ILE A 87 -1.17 14.72 6.19
CA ILE A 87 -2.39 14.56 6.96
C ILE A 87 -3.56 15.25 6.23
N ALA A 88 -3.36 16.47 5.74
CA ALA A 88 -4.39 17.21 5.00
C ALA A 88 -4.80 16.48 3.72
N TRP A 89 -3.84 15.92 2.98
CA TRP A 89 -4.12 15.12 1.79
C TRP A 89 -4.92 13.85 2.12
N ARG A 90 -4.50 13.11 3.15
CA ARG A 90 -5.18 11.89 3.61
C ARG A 90 -6.61 12.17 4.07
N LYS A 91 -6.80 13.28 4.79
CA LYS A 91 -8.13 13.75 5.21
C LYS A 91 -9.02 14.01 3.99
N ARG A 92 -8.55 14.73 2.97
CA ARG A 92 -9.30 14.97 1.72
C ARG A 92 -9.63 13.65 1.03
N PHE A 93 -8.65 12.74 0.90
CA PHE A 93 -8.87 11.43 0.33
C PHE A 93 -10.00 10.66 1.05
N LEU A 94 -10.03 10.68 2.39
CA LEU A 94 -11.05 9.97 3.17
C LEU A 94 -12.45 10.62 3.06
N VAL A 95 -12.53 11.92 2.77
CA VAL A 95 -13.80 12.56 2.40
C VAL A 95 -14.34 11.95 1.11
N ASP A 96 -13.49 11.85 0.08
CA ASP A 96 -13.85 11.27 -1.22
C ASP A 96 -14.10 9.76 -1.12
N TYR A 97 -13.34 9.08 -0.25
CA TYR A 97 -13.46 7.64 0.01
C TYR A 97 -14.81 7.26 0.61
N GLN A 98 -15.30 8.04 1.58
CA GLN A 98 -16.58 7.75 2.25
C GLN A 98 -17.39 9.03 2.52
N ASN A 99 -16.95 9.86 3.47
CA ASN A 99 -17.58 11.13 3.84
C ASN A 99 -16.71 11.95 4.82
N GLY A 100 -17.18 13.17 5.13
CA GLY A 100 -16.49 14.07 6.05
C GLY A 100 -16.41 13.56 7.50
N ALA A 101 -17.41 12.78 7.98
CA ALA A 101 -17.38 12.21 9.33
C ALA A 101 -16.29 11.15 9.48
N TYR A 102 -16.12 10.30 8.46
CA TYR A 102 -15.05 9.30 8.43
C TYR A 102 -13.66 9.95 8.39
N ALA A 103 -13.50 11.00 7.60
CA ALA A 103 -12.28 11.78 7.52
C ALA A 103 -11.94 12.50 8.83
N ARG A 104 -12.95 12.99 9.55
CA ARG A 104 -12.75 13.58 10.89
C ARG A 104 -12.25 12.55 11.89
N GLN A 105 -12.81 11.34 11.93
CA GLN A 105 -12.32 10.27 12.81
C GLN A 105 -10.83 9.97 12.65
N TYR A 106 -10.31 10.07 11.43
CA TYR A 106 -8.90 9.95 11.16
C TYR A 106 -8.11 11.15 11.70
N ALA A 107 -8.55 12.36 11.34
CA ALA A 107 -7.83 13.58 11.69
C ALA A 107 -7.77 13.82 13.20
N ASP A 108 -8.90 13.60 13.89
CA ASP A 108 -9.01 13.78 15.35
C ASP A 108 -8.12 12.76 16.07
N PHE A 109 -8.07 11.51 15.60
CA PHE A 109 -7.19 10.50 16.18
C PHE A 109 -5.71 10.83 15.98
N VAL A 110 -5.30 11.27 14.79
CA VAL A 110 -3.90 11.66 14.52
C VAL A 110 -3.51 12.89 15.36
N GLU A 111 -4.41 13.86 15.50
CA GLU A 111 -4.12 15.07 16.32
C GLU A 111 -4.06 14.74 17.80
N HIS A 112 -4.88 13.82 18.31
CA HIS A 112 -4.76 13.31 19.67
C HIS A 112 -3.38 12.67 19.91
N VAL A 113 -2.93 11.80 19.02
CA VAL A 113 -1.58 11.21 19.09
C VAL A 113 -0.49 12.29 19.11
N ARG A 114 -0.60 13.27 18.20
CA ARG A 114 0.34 14.39 18.10
C ARG A 114 0.40 15.20 19.40
N SER A 115 -0.73 15.48 19.99
CA SER A 115 -0.83 16.23 21.24
C SER A 115 -0.11 15.52 22.39
N VAL A 116 -0.35 14.21 22.55
CA VAL A 116 0.31 13.38 23.58
C VAL A 116 1.80 13.25 23.31
N GLU A 117 2.21 12.99 22.07
CA GLU A 117 3.61 12.88 21.70
C GLU A 117 4.37 14.17 21.98
N ARG A 118 3.82 15.33 21.57
CA ARG A 118 4.45 16.65 21.78
C ARG A 118 4.62 16.97 23.26
N SER A 119 3.64 16.62 24.10
CA SER A 119 3.71 16.88 25.53
C SER A 119 4.67 15.95 26.27
N SER A 120 4.82 14.70 25.81
CA SER A 120 5.64 13.69 26.47
C SER A 120 7.07 13.65 25.94
N PHE A 121 7.25 13.90 24.63
CA PHE A 121 8.53 13.85 23.91
C PHE A 121 8.70 15.08 22.98
N PRO A 122 8.97 16.26 23.55
CA PRO A 122 9.14 17.48 22.76
C PRO A 122 10.21 17.31 21.66
N GLY A 123 9.88 17.75 20.44
CA GLY A 123 10.77 17.66 19.28
C GLY A 123 10.72 16.34 18.50
N ARG A 124 10.02 15.32 19.01
CA ARG A 124 9.77 14.07 18.26
C ARG A 124 8.42 14.10 17.54
N SER A 125 8.34 13.38 16.43
CA SER A 125 7.12 13.25 15.61
C SER A 125 7.02 11.87 14.92
N ASP A 126 7.84 10.91 15.33
CA ASP A 126 7.93 9.60 14.68
C ASP A 126 6.64 8.80 14.88
N LEU A 127 6.07 8.85 16.10
CA LEU A 127 4.81 8.17 16.42
C LEU A 127 3.64 8.78 15.63
N THR A 128 3.52 10.10 15.62
CA THR A 128 2.48 10.81 14.83
C THR A 128 2.60 10.49 13.35
N ARG A 129 3.81 10.47 12.80
CA ARG A 129 4.09 10.14 11.41
C ARG A 129 3.69 8.70 11.09
N ALA A 130 4.06 7.75 11.95
CA ALA A 130 3.69 6.34 11.80
C ALA A 130 2.16 6.18 11.86
N VAL A 131 1.50 6.74 12.87
CA VAL A 131 0.05 6.66 13.03
C VAL A 131 -0.67 7.33 11.85
N ALA A 132 -0.25 8.51 11.42
CA ALA A 132 -0.84 9.18 10.27
C ALA A 132 -0.76 8.33 9.00
N LYS A 133 0.35 7.61 8.78
CA LYS A 133 0.54 6.73 7.63
C LYS A 133 -0.29 5.45 7.74
N TYR A 134 -0.20 4.76 8.85
CA TYR A 134 -0.73 3.39 8.95
C TYR A 134 -2.19 3.33 9.36
N CYS A 135 -2.70 4.29 10.14
CA CYS A 135 -4.13 4.44 10.34
C CYS A 135 -4.85 4.72 9.01
N PHE A 136 -4.31 5.62 8.20
CA PHE A 136 -4.83 5.87 6.85
C PHE A 136 -4.81 4.60 5.98
N LYS A 137 -3.71 3.84 5.98
CA LYS A 137 -3.59 2.57 5.24
C LYS A 137 -4.68 1.57 5.64
N LEU A 138 -5.01 1.48 6.92
CA LEU A 138 -6.08 0.61 7.41
C LEU A 138 -7.47 1.14 7.09
N MET A 139 -7.66 2.46 7.08
CA MET A 139 -8.94 3.11 6.79
C MET A 139 -9.26 3.19 5.30
N ALA A 140 -8.25 3.30 4.42
CA ALA A 140 -8.40 3.45 2.97
C ALA A 140 -8.25 2.10 2.25
N ILE A 141 -9.20 1.20 2.48
CA ILE A 141 -9.19 -0.14 1.89
C ILE A 141 -9.73 -0.10 0.46
N LYS A 142 -9.14 -0.88 -0.45
CA LYS A 142 -9.67 -1.04 -1.81
C LYS A 142 -10.82 -2.05 -1.80
N ASP A 143 -11.98 -1.61 -1.38
CA ASP A 143 -13.23 -2.35 -1.50
C ASP A 143 -13.93 -2.09 -2.84
N GLU A 144 -15.08 -2.66 -3.03
CA GLU A 144 -15.86 -2.60 -4.27
C GLU A 144 -16.27 -1.14 -4.62
N TYR A 145 -16.63 -0.35 -3.62
CA TYR A 145 -16.97 1.07 -3.79
C TYR A 145 -15.75 1.89 -4.21
N GLU A 146 -14.59 1.63 -3.58
CA GLU A 146 -13.35 2.34 -3.89
C GLU A 146 -12.81 1.96 -5.26
N VAL A 147 -12.87 0.69 -5.63
CA VAL A 147 -12.51 0.25 -6.99
C VAL A 147 -13.38 0.95 -8.03
N ALA A 148 -14.68 1.01 -7.81
CA ALA A 148 -15.61 1.71 -8.70
C ALA A 148 -15.29 3.22 -8.81
N ARG A 149 -15.02 3.89 -7.67
CA ARG A 149 -14.62 5.30 -7.62
C ARG A 149 -13.32 5.56 -8.38
N LEU A 150 -12.32 4.71 -8.18
CA LEU A 150 -11.02 4.84 -8.84
C LEU A 150 -11.12 4.76 -10.36
N TYR A 151 -12.03 3.95 -10.89
CA TYR A 151 -12.25 3.86 -12.34
C TYR A 151 -13.08 5.02 -12.90
N THR A 152 -13.96 5.65 -12.11
CA THR A 152 -14.95 6.59 -12.64
C THR A 152 -14.71 8.06 -12.26
N GLU A 153 -14.14 8.33 -11.07
CA GLU A 153 -14.05 9.69 -10.52
C GLU A 153 -12.61 10.27 -10.52
N THR A 154 -11.57 9.46 -10.76
CA THR A 154 -10.17 9.92 -10.64
C THR A 154 -9.52 10.35 -11.97
N GLY A 155 -10.30 10.49 -13.03
CA GLY A 155 -9.76 10.77 -14.36
C GLY A 155 -8.98 9.60 -14.98
N PHE A 156 -9.22 8.37 -14.50
CA PHE A 156 -8.57 7.16 -15.02
C PHE A 156 -8.79 6.98 -16.52
N LEU A 157 -10.03 7.08 -16.98
CA LEU A 157 -10.38 6.91 -18.40
C LEU A 157 -9.68 7.93 -19.27
N GLN A 158 -9.71 9.21 -18.88
CA GLN A 158 -9.02 10.28 -19.62
C GLN A 158 -7.50 10.08 -19.68
N ARG A 159 -6.89 9.52 -18.61
CA ARG A 159 -5.46 9.19 -18.65
C ARG A 159 -5.17 8.05 -19.60
N VAL A 160 -6.03 7.03 -19.65
CA VAL A 160 -5.89 5.91 -20.59
C VAL A 160 -6.04 6.42 -22.03
N GLU A 161 -7.08 7.21 -22.33
CA GLU A 161 -7.30 7.81 -23.65
C GLU A 161 -6.12 8.65 -24.15
N ARG A 162 -5.41 9.34 -23.25
CA ARG A 162 -4.20 10.11 -23.58
C ARG A 162 -2.94 9.26 -23.80
N GLN A 163 -2.93 8.02 -23.32
CA GLN A 163 -1.77 7.12 -23.42
C GLN A 163 -1.81 6.22 -24.65
N PHE A 164 -2.98 6.04 -25.25
CA PHE A 164 -3.17 5.15 -26.39
C PHE A 164 -3.73 5.95 -27.57
N GLU A 165 -3.14 5.74 -28.75
CA GLU A 165 -3.61 6.27 -30.01
C GLU A 165 -4.46 5.21 -30.73
N GLY A 166 -5.54 5.64 -31.38
CA GLY A 166 -6.47 4.74 -32.11
C GLY A 166 -7.53 4.10 -31.23
N ASP A 167 -8.28 3.19 -31.82
CA ASP A 167 -9.37 2.47 -31.15
C ASP A 167 -8.81 1.43 -30.18
N PHE A 168 -9.15 1.56 -28.91
CA PHE A 168 -8.80 0.59 -27.88
C PHE A 168 -10.02 0.06 -27.14
N LYS A 169 -9.93 -1.16 -26.66
CA LYS A 169 -10.96 -1.83 -25.87
C LYS A 169 -10.50 -2.00 -24.44
N LEU A 170 -11.24 -1.42 -23.49
CA LEU A 170 -11.02 -1.67 -22.07
C LEU A 170 -11.74 -2.95 -21.64
N VAL A 171 -11.00 -3.83 -20.98
CA VAL A 171 -11.53 -5.05 -20.37
C VAL A 171 -11.17 -5.02 -18.88
N PHE A 172 -12.17 -5.17 -18.04
CA PHE A 172 -12.03 -5.18 -16.58
C PHE A 172 -12.07 -6.63 -16.09
N ASN A 173 -10.95 -7.10 -15.53
CA ASN A 173 -10.86 -8.43 -14.92
C ASN A 173 -11.28 -8.34 -13.44
N LEU A 174 -12.51 -8.71 -13.13
CA LEU A 174 -13.11 -8.57 -11.82
C LEU A 174 -13.56 -9.92 -11.27
N ALA A 175 -13.55 -10.03 -9.94
CA ALA A 175 -14.15 -11.14 -9.20
C ALA A 175 -15.17 -10.59 -8.19
N PRO A 176 -16.37 -10.14 -8.65
CA PRO A 176 -17.37 -9.58 -7.73
C PRO A 176 -17.79 -10.64 -6.71
N PRO A 177 -17.79 -10.35 -5.40
CA PRO A 177 -18.09 -11.34 -4.35
C PRO A 177 -19.45 -12.03 -4.53
N ILE A 178 -20.43 -11.33 -5.12
CA ILE A 178 -21.80 -11.83 -5.34
C ILE A 178 -21.87 -12.76 -6.57
N LEU A 179 -20.96 -12.62 -7.53
CA LEU A 179 -21.00 -13.34 -8.82
C LEU A 179 -19.83 -14.31 -9.02
N SER A 180 -18.83 -14.30 -8.14
CA SER A 180 -17.64 -15.11 -8.29
C SER A 180 -17.86 -16.52 -7.74
N GLN A 181 -17.76 -17.50 -8.63
CA GLN A 181 -17.55 -18.90 -8.25
C GLN A 181 -16.10 -19.04 -7.77
N ARG A 182 -15.89 -19.80 -6.71
CA ARG A 182 -14.54 -20.12 -6.26
C ARG A 182 -14.01 -21.28 -7.11
N ASP A 183 -12.74 -21.18 -7.48
CA ASP A 183 -12.02 -22.28 -8.09
C ASP A 183 -11.94 -23.45 -7.10
N SER A 184 -12.32 -24.65 -7.53
CA SER A 184 -12.38 -25.84 -6.67
C SER A 184 -11.01 -26.33 -6.19
N VAL A 185 -9.93 -25.95 -6.89
CA VAL A 185 -8.56 -26.39 -6.58
C VAL A 185 -7.83 -25.36 -5.75
N THR A 186 -7.93 -24.06 -6.12
CA THR A 186 -7.17 -22.97 -5.46
C THR A 186 -7.97 -22.25 -4.38
N GLY A 187 -9.30 -22.40 -4.34
CA GLY A 187 -10.18 -21.66 -3.44
C GLY A 187 -10.31 -20.18 -3.77
N GLU A 188 -9.62 -19.69 -4.81
CA GLU A 188 -9.62 -18.29 -5.22
C GLU A 188 -10.89 -17.94 -6.02
N PRO A 189 -11.40 -16.69 -5.89
CA PRO A 189 -12.53 -16.25 -6.69
C PRO A 189 -12.13 -16.13 -8.15
N ARG A 190 -12.86 -16.80 -9.03
CA ARG A 190 -12.60 -16.80 -10.47
C ARG A 190 -12.88 -15.43 -11.07
N LYS A 191 -11.87 -14.82 -11.67
CA LYS A 191 -12.01 -13.54 -12.36
C LYS A 191 -12.82 -13.72 -13.64
N ARG A 192 -13.69 -12.75 -13.93
CA ARG A 192 -14.46 -12.65 -15.18
C ARG A 192 -14.11 -11.35 -15.89
N GLU A 193 -14.18 -11.38 -17.20
CA GLU A 193 -13.95 -10.21 -18.04
C GLU A 193 -15.26 -9.45 -18.25
N PHE A 194 -15.17 -8.13 -18.05
CA PHE A 194 -16.27 -7.20 -18.27
C PHE A 194 -15.79 -6.10 -19.23
N GLY A 195 -16.60 -5.80 -20.24
CA GLY A 195 -16.32 -4.70 -21.14
C GLY A 195 -16.67 -3.33 -20.54
N GLN A 196 -16.55 -2.28 -21.34
CA GLN A 196 -16.86 -0.91 -20.94
C GLN A 196 -18.30 -0.67 -20.46
N TRP A 197 -19.23 -1.56 -20.84
CA TRP A 197 -20.63 -1.52 -20.38
C TRP A 197 -20.79 -1.57 -18.86
N ILE A 198 -19.77 -1.98 -18.09
CA ILE A 198 -19.81 -2.01 -16.62
C ILE A 198 -19.64 -0.60 -16.00
N LEU A 199 -19.14 0.38 -16.75
CA LEU A 199 -18.85 1.72 -16.22
C LEU A 199 -20.07 2.45 -15.62
N PRO A 200 -21.29 2.38 -16.18
CA PRO A 200 -22.49 2.91 -15.52
C PRO A 200 -22.75 2.28 -14.16
N ALA A 201 -22.56 0.96 -14.02
CA ALA A 201 -22.68 0.27 -12.73
C ALA A 201 -21.61 0.72 -11.74
N PHE A 202 -20.38 0.98 -12.20
CA PHE A 202 -19.34 1.56 -11.35
C PHE A 202 -19.69 2.98 -10.89
N ARG A 203 -20.25 3.84 -11.75
CA ARG A 203 -20.70 5.19 -11.34
C ARG A 203 -21.77 5.12 -10.26
N LEU A 204 -22.74 4.24 -10.42
CA LEU A 204 -23.75 4.00 -9.39
C LEU A 204 -23.12 3.51 -8.09
N LEU A 205 -22.24 2.52 -8.16
CA LEU A 205 -21.58 1.94 -7.00
C LEU A 205 -20.69 2.96 -6.29
N ALA A 206 -19.92 3.76 -7.01
CA ALA A 206 -19.13 4.86 -6.47
C ALA A 206 -20.00 5.88 -5.71
N GLY A 207 -21.19 6.21 -6.23
CA GLY A 207 -22.16 7.08 -5.55
C GLY A 207 -22.70 6.50 -4.24
N LEU A 208 -22.72 5.17 -4.11
CA LEU A 208 -23.22 4.46 -2.92
C LEU A 208 -22.15 4.27 -1.81
N ARG A 209 -20.95 4.85 -1.95
CA ARG A 209 -19.86 4.71 -0.97
C ARG A 209 -20.20 5.14 0.46
N PHE A 210 -21.19 6.01 0.62
CA PHE A 210 -21.68 6.44 1.94
C PHE A 210 -22.40 5.32 2.73
N LEU A 211 -22.82 4.24 2.05
CA LEU A 211 -23.43 3.07 2.70
C LEU A 211 -22.40 2.20 3.42
N ARG A 212 -21.10 2.41 3.16
CA ARG A 212 -20.00 1.64 3.75
C ARG A 212 -20.09 1.62 5.27
N GLY A 213 -20.15 0.41 5.82
CA GLY A 213 -20.27 0.18 7.26
C GLY A 213 -21.65 0.37 7.85
N THR A 214 -22.68 0.71 7.05
CA THR A 214 -24.08 0.78 7.49
C THR A 214 -24.78 -0.58 7.38
N ALA A 215 -26.01 -0.67 7.87
CA ALA A 215 -26.85 -1.87 7.72
C ALA A 215 -27.15 -2.22 6.25
N PHE A 216 -27.07 -1.24 5.34
CA PHE A 216 -27.29 -1.38 3.90
C PHE A 216 -26.01 -1.69 3.11
N ASP A 217 -24.88 -1.82 3.78
CA ASP A 217 -23.61 -2.19 3.14
C ASP A 217 -23.62 -3.68 2.76
N VAL A 218 -23.97 -3.95 1.52
CA VAL A 218 -24.08 -5.31 0.98
C VAL A 218 -22.74 -6.05 1.04
N PHE A 219 -21.62 -5.35 0.72
CA PHE A 219 -20.28 -5.91 0.71
C PHE A 219 -19.71 -6.04 2.13
N GLY A 220 -20.08 -5.14 3.02
CA GLY A 220 -19.58 -5.07 4.39
C GLY A 220 -19.89 -6.29 5.26
N ARG A 221 -20.80 -7.17 4.83
CA ARG A 221 -21.18 -8.39 5.56
C ARG A 221 -20.22 -9.55 5.37
N THR A 222 -19.27 -9.46 4.45
CA THR A 222 -18.27 -10.50 4.22
C THR A 222 -17.31 -10.64 5.41
N GLN A 223 -16.78 -11.82 5.63
CA GLN A 223 -15.81 -12.08 6.70
C GLN A 223 -14.57 -11.18 6.56
N GLU A 224 -14.12 -10.96 5.32
CA GLU A 224 -12.98 -10.10 5.01
C GLU A 224 -13.23 -8.66 5.44
N ARG A 225 -14.38 -8.07 5.09
CA ARG A 225 -14.73 -6.69 5.46
C ARG A 225 -14.94 -6.52 6.97
N ARG A 226 -15.49 -7.54 7.64
CA ARG A 226 -15.57 -7.54 9.11
C ARG A 226 -14.20 -7.55 9.77
N MET A 227 -13.29 -8.38 9.27
CA MET A 227 -11.91 -8.42 9.74
C MET A 227 -11.20 -7.08 9.55
N GLU A 228 -11.34 -6.45 8.39
CA GLU A 228 -10.72 -5.15 8.07
C GLU A 228 -11.22 -4.04 9.00
N ARG A 229 -12.52 -3.99 9.29
CA ARG A 229 -13.07 -3.03 10.28
C ARG A 229 -12.57 -3.31 11.69
N ALA A 230 -12.47 -4.57 12.07
CA ALA A 230 -11.92 -4.96 13.37
C ALA A 230 -10.46 -4.55 13.52
N LEU A 231 -9.65 -4.63 12.44
CA LEU A 231 -8.26 -4.17 12.44
C LEU A 231 -8.13 -2.67 12.73
N ILE A 232 -9.02 -1.83 12.19
CA ILE A 232 -9.00 -0.39 12.45
C ILE A 232 -9.26 -0.13 13.95
N ALA A 233 -10.28 -0.79 14.51
CA ALA A 233 -10.64 -0.63 15.92
C ALA A 233 -9.53 -1.14 16.84
N GLN A 234 -8.97 -2.30 16.56
CA GLN A 234 -7.86 -2.90 17.30
C GLN A 234 -6.62 -1.99 17.25
N TYR A 235 -6.26 -1.50 16.07
CA TYR A 235 -5.13 -0.59 15.89
C TYR A 235 -5.28 0.67 16.75
N LYS A 236 -6.44 1.32 16.69
CA LYS A 236 -6.70 2.52 17.51
C LYS A 236 -6.62 2.20 19.00
N SER A 237 -7.20 1.10 19.45
CA SER A 237 -7.13 0.67 20.85
C SER A 237 -5.70 0.41 21.33
N ASN A 238 -4.87 -0.23 20.49
CA ASN A 238 -3.47 -0.51 20.81
C ASN A 238 -2.65 0.79 20.92
N ILE A 239 -2.87 1.74 20.01
CA ILE A 239 -2.21 3.04 20.06
C ILE A 239 -2.65 3.82 21.30
N GLU A 240 -3.94 3.84 21.67
CA GLU A 240 -4.41 4.47 22.91
C GLU A 240 -3.74 3.89 24.16
N GLN A 241 -3.58 2.56 24.23
CA GLN A 241 -2.84 1.92 25.31
C GLN A 241 -1.36 2.37 25.35
N ALA A 242 -0.72 2.45 24.18
CA ALA A 242 0.66 2.92 24.08
C ALA A 242 0.77 4.40 24.51
N LEU A 243 -0.17 5.26 24.10
CA LEU A 243 -0.23 6.68 24.50
C LEU A 243 -0.34 6.83 26.02
N ALA A 244 -1.20 6.06 26.67
CA ALA A 244 -1.33 6.09 28.13
C ALA A 244 -0.02 5.74 28.85
N VAL A 245 0.74 4.77 28.31
CA VAL A 245 2.04 4.38 28.85
C VAL A 245 3.09 5.47 28.66
N ILE A 246 3.26 5.98 27.45
CA ILE A 246 4.30 6.97 27.16
C ILE A 246 4.03 8.32 27.86
N ALA A 247 2.77 8.70 28.02
CA ALA A 247 2.39 9.90 28.77
C ALA A 247 2.76 9.79 30.26
N GLY A 248 2.60 8.60 30.84
CA GLY A 248 2.89 8.34 32.26
C GLY A 248 4.37 8.11 32.57
N THR A 249 5.14 7.52 31.66
CA THR A 249 6.52 7.08 31.94
C THR A 249 7.59 8.00 31.36
N ARG A 250 7.33 8.64 30.23
CA ARG A 250 8.29 9.45 29.44
C ARG A 250 9.61 8.70 29.18
N ASP A 251 9.53 7.37 29.07
CA ASP A 251 10.67 6.50 28.81
C ASP A 251 10.90 6.29 27.32
N ALA A 252 12.16 6.46 26.87
CA ALA A 252 12.51 6.33 25.46
C ALA A 252 12.25 4.93 24.90
N GLY A 253 12.45 3.88 25.68
CA GLY A 253 12.20 2.51 25.25
C GLY A 253 10.71 2.23 25.03
N HIS A 254 9.81 2.80 25.86
CA HIS A 254 8.36 2.74 25.62
C HIS A 254 7.95 3.53 24.37
N TYR A 255 8.59 4.68 24.14
CA TYR A 255 8.33 5.45 22.93
C TYR A 255 8.70 4.67 21.67
N GLU A 256 9.89 4.04 21.65
CA GLU A 256 10.30 3.21 20.52
C GLU A 256 9.39 2.00 20.31
N ALA A 257 8.94 1.37 21.39
CA ALA A 257 7.96 0.29 21.30
C ALA A 257 6.62 0.76 20.74
N ALA A 258 6.15 1.96 21.13
CA ALA A 258 4.95 2.58 20.61
C ALA A 258 5.06 2.89 19.10
N VAL A 259 6.21 3.42 18.64
CA VAL A 259 6.47 3.65 17.21
C VAL A 259 6.45 2.33 16.43
N LYS A 260 7.15 1.29 16.90
CA LYS A 260 7.15 -0.04 16.27
C LYS A 260 5.75 -0.64 16.21
N LEU A 261 4.96 -0.48 17.28
CA LEU A 261 3.56 -0.92 17.32
C LEU A 261 2.72 -0.18 16.27
N ALA A 262 2.92 1.12 16.11
CA ALA A 262 2.24 1.93 15.11
C ALA A 262 2.62 1.56 13.67
N GLU A 263 3.81 1.02 13.45
CA GLU A 263 4.32 0.61 12.14
C GLU A 263 3.91 -0.82 11.73
N LEU A 264 3.40 -1.65 12.63
CA LEU A 264 3.03 -3.04 12.34
C LEU A 264 2.15 -3.22 11.09
N PRO A 265 1.17 -2.34 10.80
CA PRO A 265 0.36 -2.48 9.59
C PRO A 265 1.16 -2.39 8.28
N GLU A 266 2.43 -2.00 8.32
CA GLU A 266 3.30 -2.04 7.12
C GLU A 266 3.40 -3.46 6.55
N SER A 267 3.48 -4.45 7.42
CA SER A 267 3.59 -5.87 7.06
C SER A 267 2.27 -6.45 6.50
N ILE A 268 1.12 -5.82 6.77
CA ILE A 268 -0.18 -6.28 6.30
C ILE A 268 -0.32 -5.97 4.81
N ARG A 269 -0.22 -7.01 3.97
CA ARG A 269 -0.22 -6.89 2.50
C ARG A 269 -1.09 -7.98 1.88
N GLY A 270 -1.44 -7.77 0.59
CA GLY A 270 -2.20 -8.74 -0.21
C GLY A 270 -3.71 -8.61 -0.05
N TYR A 271 -4.43 -9.59 -0.58
CA TYR A 271 -5.89 -9.69 -0.58
C TYR A 271 -6.29 -11.12 -0.17
N GLY A 272 -7.54 -11.30 0.27
CA GLY A 272 -8.10 -12.61 0.61
C GLY A 272 -7.24 -13.36 1.64
N HIS A 273 -6.91 -14.61 1.35
CA HIS A 273 -6.13 -15.47 2.24
C HIS A 273 -4.68 -15.00 2.48
N VAL A 274 -4.07 -14.31 1.50
CA VAL A 274 -2.72 -13.72 1.66
C VAL A 274 -2.75 -12.63 2.72
N ARG A 275 -3.79 -11.75 2.67
CA ARG A 275 -4.00 -10.71 3.67
C ARG A 275 -4.27 -11.31 5.05
N ALA A 276 -5.11 -12.33 5.13
CA ALA A 276 -5.40 -13.01 6.41
C ALA A 276 -4.13 -13.57 7.07
N ARG A 277 -3.24 -14.20 6.30
CA ARG A 277 -1.94 -14.67 6.81
C ARG A 277 -1.04 -13.54 7.28
N SER A 278 -0.97 -12.42 6.53
CA SER A 278 -0.15 -11.27 6.91
C SER A 278 -0.69 -10.56 8.16
N VAL A 279 -2.01 -10.54 8.36
CA VAL A 279 -2.65 -10.05 9.58
C VAL A 279 -2.29 -10.93 10.78
N GLU A 280 -2.32 -12.25 10.62
CA GLU A 280 -1.94 -13.16 11.72
C GLU A 280 -0.46 -13.02 12.10
N ALA A 281 0.44 -12.88 11.11
CA ALA A 281 1.84 -12.61 11.36
C ALA A 281 2.06 -11.26 12.09
N ALA A 282 1.31 -10.21 11.72
CA ALA A 282 1.35 -8.94 12.42
C ALA A 282 0.86 -9.05 13.87
N ARG A 283 -0.19 -9.81 14.14
CA ARG A 283 -0.69 -10.08 15.51
C ARG A 283 0.33 -10.80 16.39
N GLN A 284 1.10 -11.70 15.81
CA GLN A 284 2.17 -12.38 16.56
C GLN A 284 3.27 -11.40 16.97
N GLN A 285 3.57 -10.38 16.12
CA GLN A 285 4.52 -9.32 16.45
C GLN A 285 3.95 -8.27 17.41
N GLU A 286 2.63 -8.07 17.43
CA GLU A 286 1.93 -7.14 18.30
C GLU A 286 2.04 -7.49 19.77
N LYS A 287 1.88 -8.80 20.10
CA LYS A 287 1.89 -9.30 21.49
C LYS A 287 3.14 -8.89 22.29
N PRO A 288 4.38 -9.17 21.82
CA PRO A 288 5.57 -8.81 22.58
C PRO A 288 5.76 -7.30 22.73
N LEU A 289 5.27 -6.48 21.78
CA LEU A 289 5.32 -5.01 21.89
C LEU A 289 4.36 -4.50 22.96
N LEU A 290 3.13 -5.01 23.00
CA LEU A 290 2.17 -4.69 24.06
C LEU A 290 2.66 -5.14 25.44
N GLU A 291 3.26 -6.34 25.55
CA GLU A 291 3.87 -6.81 26.78
C GLU A 291 5.05 -5.90 27.21
N ALA A 292 5.89 -5.46 26.27
CA ALA A 292 6.99 -4.55 26.57
C ALA A 292 6.50 -3.21 27.14
N LEU A 293 5.40 -2.69 26.61
CA LEU A 293 4.75 -1.49 27.12
C LEU A 293 4.17 -1.69 28.52
N GLN A 294 3.66 -2.89 28.85
CA GLN A 294 3.02 -3.19 30.15
C GLN A 294 4.01 -3.52 31.25
N ARG A 295 5.11 -4.22 30.96
CA ARG A 295 6.05 -4.76 31.98
C ARG A 295 6.66 -3.68 32.88
N ARG A 296 7.02 -2.53 32.33
CA ARG A 296 7.62 -1.42 33.12
C ARG A 296 6.62 -0.65 33.96
N VAL A 297 5.36 -0.58 33.55
CA VAL A 297 4.30 0.02 34.36
C VAL A 297 4.10 -0.74 35.68
N ILE A 298 4.18 -2.07 35.62
CA ILE A 298 4.06 -2.93 36.81
C ILE A 298 5.29 -2.76 37.73
N ALA A 299 6.49 -2.59 37.17
CA ALA A 299 7.71 -2.39 37.94
C ALA A 299 7.68 -1.02 38.69
N LEU A 300 7.21 0.04 38.07
CA LEU A 300 7.06 1.36 38.68
C LEU A 300 6.00 1.39 39.78
N LYS A 301 4.87 0.65 39.60
CA LYS A 301 3.83 0.51 40.64
C LYS A 301 4.28 -0.33 41.84
N LYS A 302 5.30 -1.17 41.69
CA LYS A 302 5.89 -1.95 42.80
C LYS A 302 7.00 -1.20 43.53
N ALA A 303 7.55 -0.13 42.94
CA ALA A 303 8.62 0.70 43.49
C ALA A 303 8.11 1.99 44.16
N ALA A 304 6.82 2.32 43.99
CA ALA A 304 6.12 3.40 44.67
C ALA A 304 5.24 2.87 45.81
#